data_3c6179c97e627bd486f1747733f54622
#
_entry.id   3c6179c97e627bd486f1747733f54622
#
_cell.length_a   1.000
_cell.length_b   1.000
_cell.length_c   1.000
_cell.angle_alpha   90.00
_cell.angle_beta   90.00
_cell.angle_gamma   90.00
#
_symmetry.space_group_name_H-M   'P 1'
#
loop_
_entity.id
_entity.type
_entity.pdbx_description
1 polymer ?
#
loop_
_entity_poly.entity_id
_entity_poly.type
_entity_poly.pdbx_seq_one_letter_code
_entity_poly.pdbx_strand_id
1 'polypeptide(L)'
;MRRSLVLSISLVALVAGPAQGLAQVPPTTPPVEPTPAPKEKAKAGEASLKVRGGMPTKRMRFLFRGQQIVAVTKVKPFVAGQVALLEVVRGGKVVARRKAKVRQSKGKGRAVFRLKAARSGKFALRVRHRATAQQKGFRTRKVRLIAGQFRAGSGERGAKVILLQRGLKRLGYAVPVTGYFDSGTARAVTAFRKANRMGTDGYAIPDVYSKVFRGDGAFKPRYPKAGRHVEFDWSRQVLALIDNGRAHHVYHASSGKASTPTVFGGFEFYRKEPGTNSLGMVQSNYFIGGYAIHGYHSVPNYPASHGCIRVPVPNAYQIDSQIEIGQKIFVYR
;
A
#
# COMPACT_ATOMS: atom_id res chain seq x y z
N MET A 1 -62.43 -17.10 -0.23
CA MET A 1 -63.41 -17.55 -1.21
C MET A 1 -62.96 -18.88 -1.76
N ARG A 2 -63.77 -19.87 -1.51
CA ARG A 2 -63.75 -21.28 -1.93
C ARG A 2 -63.88 -21.41 -3.44
N ARG A 3 -63.32 -22.47 -4.04
CA ARG A 3 -63.86 -23.36 -5.10
C ARG A 3 -62.82 -24.42 -5.40
N SER A 4 -62.87 -25.71 -4.95
CA SER A 4 -63.71 -26.87 -5.36
C SER A 4 -63.29 -27.40 -6.72
N LEU A 5 -62.57 -28.49 -6.72
CA LEU A 5 -62.85 -29.90 -7.04
C LEU A 5 -63.69 -30.13 -8.30
N VAL A 6 -63.17 -30.91 -9.26
CA VAL A 6 -63.89 -31.86 -10.04
C VAL A 6 -63.07 -33.11 -10.33
N LEU A 7 -63.57 -34.23 -9.89
CA LEU A 7 -63.15 -35.62 -10.12
C LEU A 7 -63.92 -36.14 -11.33
N SER A 8 -63.23 -36.78 -12.30
CA SER A 8 -63.94 -37.53 -13.36
C SER A 8 -63.41 -38.95 -13.42
N ILE A 9 -64.27 -39.85 -13.08
CA ILE A 9 -64.20 -41.33 -13.20
C ILE A 9 -64.72 -41.67 -14.56
N SER A 10 -63.95 -42.45 -15.36
CA SER A 10 -64.46 -43.10 -16.57
C SER A 10 -64.26 -44.62 -16.47
N LEU A 11 -65.34 -45.27 -16.45
CA LEU A 11 -65.53 -46.73 -16.49
C LEU A 11 -65.49 -47.19 -17.95
N VAL A 12 -64.75 -48.22 -18.34
CA VAL A 12 -64.94 -48.94 -19.61
C VAL A 12 -64.72 -50.43 -19.43
N ALA A 13 -65.62 -51.13 -20.07
CA ALA A 13 -66.07 -52.49 -19.99
C ALA A 13 -65.07 -53.56 -20.45
N LEU A 14 -65.32 -54.74 -19.89
CA LEU A 14 -64.77 -56.04 -20.25
C LEU A 14 -65.30 -56.50 -21.59
N VAL A 15 -64.38 -57.00 -22.48
CA VAL A 15 -64.74 -57.87 -23.58
C VAL A 15 -63.82 -59.11 -23.53
N ALA A 16 -64.40 -60.25 -23.41
CA ALA A 16 -63.75 -61.57 -23.43
C ALA A 16 -63.57 -62.08 -24.87
N GLY A 17 -62.42 -62.62 -25.20
CA GLY A 17 -62.05 -63.32 -26.43
C GLY A 17 -61.06 -64.44 -26.16
N PRO A 18 -60.96 -65.48 -26.98
CA PRO A 18 -60.59 -66.84 -26.55
C PRO A 18 -59.13 -67.16 -26.46
N ALA A 19 -58.84 -68.18 -25.64
CA ALA A 19 -57.54 -68.74 -25.37
C ALA A 19 -56.80 -69.35 -26.58
N GLN A 20 -55.54 -69.02 -26.78
CA GLN A 20 -54.59 -69.82 -27.58
C GLN A 20 -53.18 -69.76 -26.97
N GLY A 21 -52.60 -70.95 -26.80
CA GLY A 21 -51.18 -71.22 -26.91
C GLY A 21 -50.27 -70.81 -25.75
N LEU A 22 -49.95 -71.74 -24.89
CA LEU A 22 -48.80 -71.68 -23.97
C LEU A 22 -47.50 -71.64 -24.76
N ALA A 23 -46.92 -70.48 -24.92
CA ALA A 23 -45.51 -70.33 -25.27
C ALA A 23 -44.69 -70.19 -23.98
N GLN A 24 -43.74 -71.06 -23.77
CA GLN A 24 -42.80 -71.03 -22.64
C GLN A 24 -41.96 -69.73 -22.73
N VAL A 25 -42.09 -68.89 -21.70
CA VAL A 25 -41.26 -67.69 -21.52
C VAL A 25 -39.91 -68.15 -20.95
N PRO A 26 -38.74 -67.76 -21.62
CA PRO A 26 -37.43 -68.08 -21.02
C PRO A 26 -37.25 -67.34 -19.69
N PRO A 27 -36.50 -67.88 -18.75
CA PRO A 27 -36.27 -67.27 -17.43
C PRO A 27 -35.65 -65.88 -17.61
N THR A 28 -36.37 -64.86 -17.18
CA THR A 28 -35.87 -63.48 -17.06
C THR A 28 -34.81 -63.45 -15.98
N THR A 29 -33.57 -63.20 -16.33
CA THR A 29 -32.49 -62.86 -15.38
C THR A 29 -32.92 -61.62 -14.60
N PRO A 30 -32.79 -61.64 -13.26
CA PRO A 30 -33.13 -60.46 -12.46
C PRO A 30 -32.27 -59.28 -12.88
N PRO A 31 -32.82 -58.04 -12.83
CA PRO A 31 -32.04 -56.83 -13.15
C PRO A 31 -30.83 -56.79 -12.23
N VAL A 32 -29.65 -56.74 -12.83
CA VAL A 32 -28.37 -56.49 -12.09
C VAL A 32 -28.49 -55.06 -11.56
N GLU A 33 -28.64 -54.90 -10.25
CA GLU A 33 -28.53 -53.60 -9.62
C GLU A 33 -27.20 -52.98 -10.01
N PRO A 34 -27.18 -51.71 -10.48
CA PRO A 34 -25.92 -51.05 -10.85
C PRO A 34 -25.03 -50.97 -9.60
N THR A 35 -23.90 -51.63 -9.62
CA THR A 35 -22.87 -51.57 -8.59
C THR A 35 -22.55 -50.07 -8.37
N PRO A 36 -22.68 -49.56 -7.10
CA PRO A 36 -22.41 -48.17 -6.82
C PRO A 36 -20.99 -47.82 -7.21
N ALA A 37 -20.83 -46.81 -8.08
CA ALA A 37 -19.54 -46.34 -8.53
C ALA A 37 -18.60 -46.07 -7.33
N PRO A 38 -17.30 -46.44 -7.39
CA PRO A 38 -16.38 -46.26 -6.29
C PRO A 38 -16.35 -44.79 -5.87
N LYS A 39 -16.64 -44.52 -4.59
CA LYS A 39 -16.57 -43.15 -4.05
C LYS A 39 -15.14 -42.63 -4.21
N GLU A 40 -14.94 -41.67 -5.11
CA GLU A 40 -13.63 -41.03 -5.36
C GLU A 40 -13.06 -40.50 -4.04
N LYS A 41 -11.83 -40.90 -3.68
CA LYS A 41 -11.16 -40.47 -2.46
C LYS A 41 -10.97 -38.97 -2.44
N ALA A 42 -11.37 -38.30 -1.35
CA ALA A 42 -11.25 -36.84 -1.20
C ALA A 42 -9.82 -36.36 -1.46
N LYS A 43 -9.64 -35.44 -2.43
CA LYS A 43 -8.33 -34.89 -2.84
C LYS A 43 -7.76 -33.98 -1.76
N ALA A 44 -6.44 -34.06 -1.51
CA ALA A 44 -5.74 -33.11 -0.66
C ALA A 44 -5.78 -31.71 -1.28
N GLY A 45 -6.02 -30.67 -0.46
CA GLY A 45 -6.11 -29.29 -0.93
C GLY A 45 -4.97 -28.42 -0.40
N GLU A 46 -4.37 -27.62 -1.28
CA GLU A 46 -3.43 -26.56 -0.90
C GLU A 46 -4.07 -25.18 -1.03
N ALA A 47 -3.79 -24.30 -0.08
CA ALA A 47 -4.27 -22.92 -0.16
C ALA A 47 -3.20 -21.92 0.26
N SER A 48 -3.19 -20.80 -0.43
CA SER A 48 -2.39 -19.64 -0.07
C SER A 48 -3.28 -18.43 0.17
N LEU A 49 -2.85 -17.52 1.05
CA LEU A 49 -3.53 -16.27 1.34
C LEU A 49 -2.59 -15.10 1.05
N LYS A 50 -3.01 -14.19 0.16
CA LYS A 50 -2.35 -12.90 -0.09
C LYS A 50 -3.28 -11.77 0.32
N VAL A 51 -2.75 -10.79 1.04
CA VAL A 51 -3.47 -9.58 1.43
C VAL A 51 -2.92 -8.40 0.66
N ARG A 52 -3.80 -7.63 0.00
CA ARG A 52 -3.50 -6.38 -0.71
C ARG A 52 -4.00 -5.21 0.11
N GLY A 53 -3.34 -4.06 -0.01
CA GLY A 53 -3.58 -2.86 0.80
C GLY A 53 -2.70 -2.83 2.04
N GLY A 54 -2.52 -1.63 2.62
CA GLY A 54 -1.58 -1.38 3.70
C GLY A 54 -0.12 -1.54 3.30
N MET A 55 0.77 -1.25 4.23
CA MET A 55 2.22 -1.30 4.04
C MET A 55 2.78 -2.63 4.54
N PRO A 56 3.38 -3.47 3.67
CA PRO A 56 3.97 -4.74 4.07
C PRO A 56 5.34 -4.56 4.71
N THR A 57 5.63 -5.40 5.71
CA THR A 57 6.98 -5.68 6.21
C THR A 57 7.28 -7.19 6.04
N LYS A 58 8.50 -7.63 6.41
CA LYS A 58 8.84 -9.06 6.41
C LYS A 58 7.90 -9.89 7.29
N ARG A 59 7.38 -9.33 8.39
CA ARG A 59 6.63 -10.08 9.41
C ARG A 59 5.13 -9.77 9.47
N MET A 60 4.69 -8.57 9.06
CA MET A 60 3.30 -8.12 9.17
C MET A 60 2.97 -6.98 8.19
N ARG A 61 1.70 -6.60 8.10
CA ARG A 61 1.24 -5.42 7.36
C ARG A 61 0.71 -4.37 8.32
N PHE A 62 1.01 -3.12 8.04
CA PHE A 62 0.49 -1.96 8.76
C PHE A 62 -0.69 -1.38 7.99
N LEU A 63 -1.77 -1.09 8.71
CA LEU A 63 -3.03 -0.57 8.16
C LEU A 63 -3.47 0.64 8.98
N PHE A 64 -4.05 1.64 8.34
CA PHE A 64 -4.81 2.63 9.10
C PHE A 64 -6.12 2.06 9.61
N ARG A 65 -6.57 2.57 10.74
CA ARG A 65 -7.95 2.36 11.17
C ARG A 65 -8.90 2.84 10.06
N GLY A 66 -9.86 2.01 9.70
CA GLY A 66 -10.80 2.28 8.60
C GLY A 66 -10.30 1.88 7.21
N GLN A 67 -9.02 1.57 7.02
CA GLN A 67 -8.48 1.20 5.71
C GLN A 67 -9.10 -0.09 5.19
N GLN A 68 -9.47 -0.07 3.90
CA GLN A 68 -9.92 -1.27 3.20
C GLN A 68 -8.72 -2.11 2.77
N ILE A 69 -8.89 -3.43 2.84
CA ILE A 69 -7.95 -4.44 2.36
C ILE A 69 -8.69 -5.51 1.57
N VAL A 70 -7.98 -6.15 0.67
CA VAL A 70 -8.47 -7.29 -0.11
C VAL A 70 -7.63 -8.51 0.22
N ALA A 71 -8.26 -9.52 0.81
CA ALA A 71 -7.64 -10.82 1.04
C ALA A 71 -8.05 -11.76 -0.09
N VAL A 72 -7.06 -12.30 -0.80
CA VAL A 72 -7.25 -13.23 -1.92
C VAL A 72 -6.67 -14.57 -1.52
N THR A 73 -7.49 -15.60 -1.50
CA THR A 73 -7.02 -16.98 -1.39
C THR A 73 -7.01 -17.67 -2.74
N LYS A 74 -5.97 -18.45 -2.98
CA LYS A 74 -5.88 -19.39 -4.11
C LYS A 74 -5.93 -20.79 -3.53
N VAL A 75 -6.68 -21.66 -4.18
CA VAL A 75 -6.90 -23.06 -3.75
C VAL A 75 -6.53 -23.97 -4.94
N LYS A 76 -5.87 -25.09 -4.64
CA LYS A 76 -5.56 -26.15 -5.61
C LYS A 76 -5.83 -27.51 -4.94
N PRO A 77 -6.45 -28.45 -5.67
CA PRO A 77 -7.19 -28.26 -6.92
C PRO A 77 -8.45 -27.42 -6.70
N PHE A 78 -9.04 -26.87 -7.77
CA PHE A 78 -10.38 -26.30 -7.75
C PHE A 78 -11.39 -27.45 -7.74
N VAL A 79 -12.39 -27.36 -6.87
CA VAL A 79 -13.55 -28.23 -6.84
C VAL A 79 -14.79 -27.36 -6.89
N ALA A 80 -15.78 -27.68 -7.73
CA ALA A 80 -17.03 -26.92 -7.82
C ALA A 80 -17.77 -26.92 -6.48
N GLY A 81 -18.47 -25.83 -6.18
CA GLY A 81 -19.20 -25.69 -4.91
C GLY A 81 -18.34 -25.34 -3.67
N GLN A 82 -17.01 -25.27 -3.80
CA GLN A 82 -16.12 -24.95 -2.68
C GLN A 82 -16.46 -23.61 -2.03
N VAL A 83 -16.41 -23.59 -0.69
CA VAL A 83 -16.56 -22.37 0.13
C VAL A 83 -15.27 -22.18 0.96
N ALA A 84 -14.68 -21.02 0.86
CA ALA A 84 -13.59 -20.59 1.71
C ALA A 84 -14.11 -19.79 2.90
N LEU A 85 -13.61 -20.07 4.11
CA LEU A 85 -13.95 -19.37 5.34
C LEU A 85 -12.74 -18.55 5.79
N LEU A 86 -12.80 -17.22 5.65
CA LEU A 86 -11.81 -16.33 6.23
C LEU A 86 -12.07 -16.15 7.72
N GLU A 87 -11.06 -16.35 8.53
CA GLU A 87 -11.09 -16.12 9.98
C GLU A 87 -10.22 -14.91 10.31
N VAL A 88 -10.78 -13.99 11.09
CA VAL A 88 -10.05 -12.88 11.74
C VAL A 88 -9.69 -13.34 13.15
N VAL A 89 -8.40 -13.38 13.45
CA VAL A 89 -7.87 -13.89 14.73
C VAL A 89 -7.27 -12.72 15.52
N ARG A 90 -7.67 -12.57 16.77
CA ARG A 90 -7.14 -11.56 17.69
C ARG A 90 -6.89 -12.22 19.05
N GLY A 91 -5.70 -12.01 19.65
CA GLY A 91 -5.33 -12.66 20.91
C GLY A 91 -5.50 -14.18 20.89
N GLY A 92 -5.15 -14.84 19.78
CA GLY A 92 -5.33 -16.27 19.61
C GLY A 92 -6.76 -16.73 19.26
N LYS A 93 -7.79 -15.96 19.59
CA LYS A 93 -9.21 -16.29 19.39
C LYS A 93 -9.74 -15.80 18.04
N VAL A 94 -10.65 -16.56 17.43
CA VAL A 94 -11.37 -16.14 16.20
C VAL A 94 -12.48 -15.16 16.58
N VAL A 95 -12.33 -13.90 16.18
CA VAL A 95 -13.26 -12.81 16.52
C VAL A 95 -14.27 -12.50 15.39
N ALA A 96 -14.00 -12.96 14.18
CA ALA A 96 -14.94 -12.82 13.07
C ALA A 96 -14.66 -13.87 11.98
N ARG A 97 -15.71 -14.19 11.22
CA ARG A 97 -15.66 -15.10 10.07
C ARG A 97 -16.37 -14.49 8.87
N ARG A 98 -15.87 -14.77 7.66
CA ARG A 98 -16.48 -14.39 6.38
C ARG A 98 -16.44 -15.59 5.44
N LYS A 99 -17.56 -15.92 4.80
CA LYS A 99 -17.64 -16.96 3.77
C LYS A 99 -17.52 -16.35 2.39
N ALA A 100 -16.86 -17.04 1.46
CA ALA A 100 -16.86 -16.70 0.03
C ALA A 100 -16.85 -17.98 -0.80
N LYS A 101 -17.66 -18.03 -1.87
CA LYS A 101 -17.60 -19.10 -2.88
C LYS A 101 -16.23 -19.05 -3.56
N VAL A 102 -15.62 -20.21 -3.76
CA VAL A 102 -14.41 -20.35 -4.54
C VAL A 102 -14.80 -20.45 -6.01
N ARG A 103 -14.30 -19.55 -6.85
CA ARG A 103 -14.55 -19.53 -8.30
C ARG A 103 -13.33 -20.01 -9.03
N GLN A 104 -13.52 -20.71 -10.13
CA GLN A 104 -12.41 -21.11 -10.99
C GLN A 104 -11.77 -19.89 -11.66
N SER A 105 -10.45 -19.86 -11.68
CA SER A 105 -9.65 -18.81 -12.30
C SER A 105 -8.30 -19.37 -12.74
N LYS A 106 -8.05 -19.44 -14.04
CA LYS A 106 -6.80 -19.96 -14.63
C LYS A 106 -6.39 -21.32 -14.04
N GLY A 107 -7.30 -22.30 -14.09
CA GLY A 107 -7.08 -23.67 -13.60
C GLY A 107 -6.98 -23.84 -12.07
N LYS A 108 -7.23 -22.78 -11.29
CA LYS A 108 -7.17 -22.78 -9.81
C LYS A 108 -8.44 -22.20 -9.23
N GLY A 109 -8.75 -22.56 -7.99
CA GLY A 109 -9.80 -21.91 -7.22
C GLY A 109 -9.34 -20.55 -6.69
N ARG A 110 -10.20 -19.54 -6.72
CA ARG A 110 -9.96 -18.21 -6.18
C ARG A 110 -11.16 -17.73 -5.36
N ALA A 111 -10.91 -17.27 -4.13
CA ALA A 111 -11.89 -16.54 -3.33
C ALA A 111 -11.33 -15.19 -2.92
N VAL A 112 -12.21 -14.16 -2.86
CA VAL A 112 -11.84 -12.77 -2.57
C VAL A 112 -12.68 -12.27 -1.42
N PHE A 113 -12.03 -11.66 -0.44
CA PHE A 113 -12.67 -11.05 0.72
C PHE A 113 -12.27 -9.58 0.80
N ARG A 114 -13.26 -8.69 0.86
CA ARG A 114 -13.06 -7.27 1.13
C ARG A 114 -13.32 -7.02 2.61
N LEU A 115 -12.39 -6.38 3.28
CA LEU A 115 -12.41 -6.13 4.72
C LEU A 115 -12.05 -4.68 5.00
N LYS A 116 -12.61 -4.14 6.09
CA LYS A 116 -12.24 -2.84 6.63
C LYS A 116 -11.57 -3.05 8.00
N ALA A 117 -10.43 -2.41 8.24
CA ALA A 117 -9.73 -2.44 9.52
C ALA A 117 -10.46 -1.55 10.56
N ALA A 118 -11.66 -1.95 10.99
CA ALA A 118 -12.56 -1.14 11.81
C ALA A 118 -12.00 -0.81 13.20
N ARG A 119 -11.20 -1.71 13.78
CA ARG A 119 -10.64 -1.57 15.13
C ARG A 119 -9.12 -1.56 15.10
N SER A 120 -8.51 -0.74 15.96
CA SER A 120 -7.06 -0.71 16.15
C SER A 120 -6.56 -1.96 16.88
N GLY A 121 -5.27 -2.27 16.69
CA GLY A 121 -4.56 -3.36 17.36
C GLY A 121 -4.02 -4.43 16.41
N LYS A 122 -3.38 -5.45 16.99
CA LYS A 122 -2.81 -6.59 16.26
C LYS A 122 -3.89 -7.63 15.97
N PHE A 123 -3.90 -8.16 14.75
CA PHE A 123 -4.76 -9.27 14.35
C PHE A 123 -4.11 -10.09 13.23
N ALA A 124 -4.68 -11.23 12.91
CA ALA A 124 -4.22 -12.06 11.82
C ALA A 124 -5.42 -12.55 10.99
N LEU A 125 -5.18 -12.78 9.72
CA LEU A 125 -6.10 -13.43 8.81
C LEU A 125 -5.59 -14.81 8.45
N ARG A 126 -6.48 -15.78 8.40
CA ARG A 126 -6.24 -17.09 7.79
C ARG A 126 -7.50 -17.56 7.07
N VAL A 127 -7.35 -18.41 6.09
CA VAL A 127 -8.47 -19.05 5.40
C VAL A 127 -8.51 -20.51 5.78
N ARG A 128 -9.71 -21.02 5.99
CA ARG A 128 -10.01 -22.43 6.26
C ARG A 128 -11.01 -22.93 5.23
N HIS A 129 -10.86 -24.16 4.81
CA HIS A 129 -11.88 -24.92 4.11
C HIS A 129 -12.25 -26.14 4.97
N ARG A 130 -13.53 -26.40 5.16
CA ARG A 130 -14.00 -27.63 5.81
C ARG A 130 -13.91 -28.79 4.81
N ALA A 131 -13.62 -29.98 5.30
CA ALA A 131 -13.63 -31.17 4.47
C ALA A 131 -15.01 -31.38 3.84
N THR A 132 -15.00 -31.86 2.60
CA THR A 132 -16.16 -32.31 1.83
C THR A 132 -15.89 -33.73 1.33
N ALA A 133 -16.87 -34.38 0.75
CA ALA A 133 -16.67 -35.70 0.13
C ALA A 133 -15.57 -35.69 -0.95
N GLN A 134 -15.38 -34.57 -1.62
CA GLN A 134 -14.46 -34.42 -2.76
C GLN A 134 -13.10 -33.83 -2.39
N GLN A 135 -12.95 -33.11 -1.26
CA GLN A 135 -11.72 -32.48 -0.86
C GLN A 135 -11.49 -32.48 0.66
N LYS A 136 -10.27 -32.85 1.06
CA LYS A 136 -9.83 -32.76 2.47
C LYS A 136 -9.82 -31.32 2.95
N GLY A 137 -10.07 -31.10 4.25
CA GLY A 137 -10.00 -29.79 4.86
C GLY A 137 -8.58 -29.21 4.84
N PHE A 138 -8.45 -27.88 4.70
CA PHE A 138 -7.16 -27.20 4.75
C PHE A 138 -7.23 -25.87 5.49
N ARG A 139 -6.06 -25.34 5.84
CA ARG A 139 -5.89 -24.06 6.52
C ARG A 139 -4.64 -23.35 6.00
N THR A 140 -4.76 -22.05 5.65
CA THR A 140 -3.60 -21.25 5.23
C THR A 140 -2.72 -20.82 6.41
N ARG A 141 -1.48 -20.45 6.14
CA ARG A 141 -0.64 -19.70 7.09
C ARG A 141 -1.34 -18.38 7.46
N LYS A 142 -1.11 -17.91 8.70
CA LYS A 142 -1.64 -16.63 9.17
C LYS A 142 -0.91 -15.45 8.52
N VAL A 143 -1.63 -14.47 8.01
CA VAL A 143 -1.09 -13.16 7.63
C VAL A 143 -1.32 -12.21 8.80
N ARG A 144 -0.24 -11.73 9.44
CA ARG A 144 -0.29 -10.83 10.59
C ARG A 144 -0.48 -9.40 10.13
N LEU A 145 -1.36 -8.65 10.81
CA LEU A 145 -1.67 -7.26 10.54
C LEU A 145 -1.69 -6.45 11.84
N ILE A 146 -1.39 -5.18 11.73
CA ILE A 146 -1.61 -4.19 12.78
C ILE A 146 -2.36 -3.01 12.19
N ALA A 147 -3.48 -2.63 12.81
CA ALA A 147 -4.25 -1.47 12.41
C ALA A 147 -4.17 -0.40 13.50
N GLY A 148 -4.13 0.87 13.12
CA GLY A 148 -4.09 1.97 14.08
C GLY A 148 -3.86 3.32 13.42
N GLN A 149 -3.71 4.32 14.27
CA GLN A 149 -3.12 5.60 13.92
C GLN A 149 -1.63 5.53 14.31
N PHE A 150 -0.76 5.85 13.36
CA PHE A 150 0.68 5.80 13.59
C PHE A 150 1.23 7.21 13.77
N ARG A 151 2.15 7.36 14.70
CA ARG A 151 2.95 8.56 14.92
C ARG A 151 4.38 8.16 15.24
N ALA A 152 5.34 9.02 14.95
CA ALA A 152 6.72 8.84 15.34
C ALA A 152 7.43 10.18 15.51
N GLY A 153 8.41 10.21 16.38
CA GLY A 153 9.26 11.36 16.67
C GLY A 153 10.69 10.93 16.95
N SER A 154 11.53 11.91 17.28
CA SER A 154 12.95 11.71 17.56
C SER A 154 13.19 10.59 18.57
N GLY A 155 14.21 9.76 18.34
CA GLY A 155 14.58 8.65 19.19
C GLY A 155 13.80 7.36 18.99
N GLU A 156 12.65 7.38 18.33
CA GLU A 156 11.84 6.18 18.12
C GLU A 156 12.47 5.23 17.09
N ARG A 157 12.25 3.92 17.31
CA ARG A 157 12.83 2.85 16.48
C ARG A 157 11.77 1.85 16.01
N GLY A 158 12.11 1.10 14.96
CA GLY A 158 11.39 -0.10 14.55
C GLY A 158 10.60 0.04 13.28
N ALA A 159 9.71 -0.93 13.04
CA ALA A 159 9.06 -1.14 11.74
C ALA A 159 8.22 0.06 11.26
N LYS A 160 7.56 0.81 12.15
CA LYS A 160 6.79 1.99 11.76
C LYS A 160 7.70 3.10 11.23
N VAL A 161 8.91 3.27 11.79
CA VAL A 161 9.90 4.26 11.33
C VAL A 161 10.47 3.84 9.97
N ILE A 162 10.85 2.57 9.80
CA ILE A 162 11.30 2.04 8.49
C ILE A 162 10.25 2.31 7.40
N LEU A 163 8.97 2.07 7.70
CA LEU A 163 7.89 2.29 6.72
C LEU A 163 7.72 3.76 6.37
N LEU A 164 7.82 4.65 7.36
CA LEU A 164 7.81 6.10 7.14
C LEU A 164 8.96 6.53 6.23
N GLN A 165 10.19 6.16 6.58
CA GLN A 165 11.40 6.49 5.81
C GLN A 165 11.33 5.96 4.38
N ARG A 166 10.93 4.70 4.18
CA ARG A 166 10.73 4.13 2.83
C ARG A 166 9.64 4.84 2.05
N GLY A 167 8.58 5.22 2.71
CA GLY A 167 7.48 5.96 2.09
C GLY A 167 7.90 7.37 1.68
N LEU A 168 8.58 8.11 2.55
CA LEU A 168 9.14 9.44 2.25
C LEU A 168 10.16 9.37 1.11
N LYS A 169 11.10 8.40 1.14
CA LYS A 169 12.07 8.19 0.06
C LYS A 169 11.39 7.92 -1.28
N ARG A 170 10.35 7.10 -1.31
CA ARG A 170 9.57 6.84 -2.54
C ARG A 170 8.86 8.08 -3.08
N LEU A 171 8.50 9.02 -2.21
CA LEU A 171 7.89 10.30 -2.57
C LEU A 171 8.94 11.37 -2.93
N GLY A 172 10.23 11.02 -2.96
CA GLY A 172 11.31 11.91 -3.33
C GLY A 172 11.90 12.74 -2.19
N TYR A 173 11.59 12.46 -0.92
CA TYR A 173 12.19 13.18 0.21
C TYR A 173 13.55 12.58 0.58
N ALA A 174 14.55 13.45 0.82
CA ALA A 174 15.88 13.06 1.23
C ALA A 174 15.86 12.51 2.66
N VAL A 175 15.86 11.18 2.80
CA VAL A 175 15.76 10.50 4.09
C VAL A 175 16.60 9.22 4.11
N PRO A 176 17.37 8.96 5.19
CA PRO A 176 18.01 7.68 5.39
C PRO A 176 16.97 6.62 5.80
N VAL A 177 17.21 5.34 5.45
CA VAL A 177 16.31 4.23 5.81
C VAL A 177 17.01 3.35 6.85
N THR A 178 17.06 3.83 8.08
CA THR A 178 17.77 3.21 9.21
C THR A 178 16.85 2.43 10.16
N GLY A 179 15.56 2.80 10.20
CA GLY A 179 14.63 2.32 11.22
C GLY A 179 14.72 3.05 12.55
N TYR A 180 15.57 4.05 12.64
CA TYR A 180 15.72 4.98 13.76
C TYR A 180 15.26 6.39 13.31
N PHE A 181 14.44 7.04 14.10
CA PHE A 181 13.97 8.40 13.84
C PHE A 181 15.05 9.39 14.32
N ASP A 182 16.04 9.57 13.47
CA ASP A 182 17.16 10.49 13.64
C ASP A 182 16.84 11.91 13.15
N SER A 183 17.79 12.81 13.26
CA SER A 183 17.70 14.18 12.75
C SER A 183 17.47 14.23 11.23
N GLY A 184 18.02 13.28 10.47
CA GLY A 184 17.76 13.14 9.03
C GLY A 184 16.32 12.81 8.72
N THR A 185 15.71 11.93 9.51
CA THR A 185 14.28 11.61 9.42
C THR A 185 13.41 12.80 9.81
N ALA A 186 13.77 13.53 10.89
CA ALA A 186 13.05 14.74 11.30
C ALA A 186 13.06 15.80 10.19
N ARG A 187 14.22 16.07 9.57
CA ARG A 187 14.35 17.01 8.43
C ARG A 187 13.48 16.60 7.24
N ALA A 188 13.45 15.32 6.89
CA ALA A 188 12.61 14.84 5.80
C ALA A 188 11.11 14.95 6.10
N VAL A 189 10.70 14.71 7.36
CA VAL A 189 9.32 14.94 7.81
C VAL A 189 8.98 16.42 7.77
N THR A 190 9.87 17.31 8.19
CA THR A 190 9.69 18.76 8.09
C THR A 190 9.51 19.18 6.62
N ALA A 191 10.38 18.71 5.71
CA ALA A 191 10.27 18.98 4.28
C ALA A 191 8.93 18.49 3.71
N PHE A 192 8.51 17.26 4.08
CA PHE A 192 7.23 16.70 3.67
C PHE A 192 6.05 17.54 4.18
N ARG A 193 6.06 17.93 5.44
CA ARG A 193 4.98 18.74 6.03
C ARG A 193 4.90 20.13 5.40
N LYS A 194 6.03 20.79 5.18
CA LYS A 194 6.13 22.08 4.47
C LYS A 194 5.57 21.97 3.05
N ALA A 195 6.05 21.02 2.27
CA ALA A 195 5.59 20.80 0.90
C ALA A 195 4.09 20.51 0.80
N ASN A 196 3.50 19.94 1.86
CA ASN A 196 2.08 19.59 1.95
C ASN A 196 1.23 20.55 2.80
N ARG A 197 1.77 21.68 3.24
CA ARG A 197 1.09 22.68 4.08
C ARG A 197 0.50 22.09 5.38
N MET A 198 1.26 21.22 6.04
CA MET A 198 0.84 20.50 7.26
C MET A 198 1.48 21.02 8.54
N GLY A 199 2.01 22.25 8.54
CA GLY A 199 2.85 22.78 9.60
C GLY A 199 4.31 22.38 9.43
N THR A 200 5.17 22.72 10.40
CA THR A 200 6.63 22.71 10.22
C THR A 200 7.40 21.87 11.23
N ASP A 201 6.71 21.19 12.15
CA ASP A 201 7.39 20.32 13.13
C ASP A 201 8.02 19.09 12.50
N GLY A 202 9.10 18.60 13.06
CA GLY A 202 9.76 17.36 12.63
C GLY A 202 9.04 16.07 13.03
N TYR A 203 7.82 16.13 13.58
CA TYR A 203 7.04 14.97 14.01
C TYR A 203 6.19 14.38 12.89
N ALA A 204 6.23 13.06 12.76
CA ALA A 204 5.34 12.32 11.88
C ALA A 204 4.00 12.04 12.59
N ILE A 205 3.06 12.97 12.45
CA ILE A 205 1.68 12.83 12.94
C ILE A 205 0.89 11.80 12.11
N PRO A 206 -0.31 11.35 12.56
CA PRO A 206 -1.11 10.37 11.82
C PRO A 206 -1.39 10.74 10.37
N ASP A 207 -1.58 12.03 10.07
CA ASP A 207 -1.85 12.48 8.70
C ASP A 207 -0.62 12.37 7.78
N VAL A 208 0.59 12.59 8.32
CA VAL A 208 1.85 12.32 7.60
C VAL A 208 1.91 10.84 7.21
N TYR A 209 1.70 9.94 8.17
CA TYR A 209 1.66 8.51 7.90
C TYR A 209 0.58 8.14 6.88
N SER A 210 -0.61 8.73 7.02
CA SER A 210 -1.74 8.49 6.12
C SER A 210 -1.41 8.84 4.68
N LYS A 211 -0.89 10.06 4.44
CA LYS A 211 -0.46 10.51 3.11
C LYS A 211 0.66 9.63 2.56
N VAL A 212 1.73 9.44 3.33
CA VAL A 212 2.90 8.63 2.93
C VAL A 212 2.50 7.19 2.57
N PHE A 213 1.60 6.56 3.32
CA PHE A 213 1.16 5.19 3.04
C PHE A 213 0.26 5.07 1.82
N ARG A 214 -0.52 6.11 1.50
CA ARG A 214 -1.28 6.17 0.24
C ARG A 214 -0.40 6.46 -0.97
N GLY A 215 0.81 6.96 -0.76
CA GLY A 215 1.69 7.44 -1.82
C GLY A 215 1.38 8.89 -2.23
N ASP A 216 0.70 9.63 -1.36
CA ASP A 216 0.34 11.03 -1.56
C ASP A 216 1.39 11.96 -0.98
N GLY A 217 1.48 13.17 -1.52
CA GLY A 217 2.32 14.24 -0.97
C GLY A 217 3.72 14.32 -1.56
N ALA A 218 3.97 13.75 -2.73
CA ALA A 218 5.17 14.05 -3.51
C ALA A 218 5.20 15.56 -3.87
N PHE A 219 6.38 16.14 -3.88
CA PHE A 219 6.57 17.49 -4.41
C PHE A 219 6.20 17.52 -5.89
N LYS A 220 5.42 18.52 -6.29
CA LYS A 220 5.01 18.73 -7.68
C LYS A 220 5.87 19.84 -8.26
N PRO A 221 6.78 19.57 -9.19
CA PRO A 221 7.57 20.60 -9.85
C PRO A 221 6.70 21.61 -10.56
N ARG A 222 7.10 22.88 -10.50
CA ARG A 222 6.48 23.95 -11.26
C ARG A 222 6.91 23.95 -12.72
N TYR A 223 8.15 23.48 -12.98
CA TYR A 223 8.77 23.45 -14.31
C TYR A 223 9.11 22.01 -14.76
N PRO A 224 8.14 21.08 -14.84
CA PRO A 224 8.40 19.65 -15.05
C PRO A 224 9.06 19.32 -16.41
N LYS A 225 9.03 20.27 -17.35
CA LYS A 225 9.62 20.12 -18.71
C LYS A 225 11.02 20.74 -18.84
N ALA A 226 11.57 21.35 -17.80
CA ALA A 226 12.85 22.05 -17.86
C ALA A 226 14.10 21.14 -17.77
N GLY A 227 13.92 19.81 -17.93
CA GLY A 227 15.02 18.86 -17.81
C GLY A 227 15.47 18.69 -16.35
N ARG A 228 16.76 18.38 -16.17
CA ARG A 228 17.37 18.28 -14.83
C ARG A 228 17.63 19.70 -14.30
N HIS A 229 17.06 20.05 -13.16
CA HIS A 229 17.15 21.39 -12.57
C HIS A 229 16.85 21.36 -11.07
N VAL A 230 17.02 22.51 -10.44
CA VAL A 230 16.68 22.74 -9.04
C VAL A 230 15.49 23.66 -8.94
N GLU A 231 14.54 23.40 -8.04
CA GLU A 231 13.44 24.30 -7.70
C GLU A 231 13.50 24.70 -6.22
N PHE A 232 13.35 25.99 -5.95
CA PHE A 232 13.13 26.50 -4.61
C PHE A 232 11.74 27.15 -4.50
N ASP A 233 10.84 26.49 -3.79
CA ASP A 233 9.52 27.02 -3.45
C ASP A 233 9.65 27.88 -2.18
N TRP A 234 9.68 29.20 -2.40
CA TRP A 234 9.82 30.16 -1.31
C TRP A 234 8.61 30.13 -0.36
N SER A 235 7.40 29.97 -0.89
CA SER A 235 6.17 29.95 -0.06
C SER A 235 6.16 28.78 0.91
N ARG A 236 6.82 27.69 0.56
CA ARG A 236 6.92 26.47 1.38
C ARG A 236 8.27 26.32 2.07
N GLN A 237 9.26 27.14 1.71
CA GLN A 237 10.63 27.02 2.19
C GLN A 237 11.17 25.60 1.98
N VAL A 238 11.08 25.12 0.74
CA VAL A 238 11.44 23.77 0.32
C VAL A 238 12.29 23.84 -0.94
N LEU A 239 13.42 23.14 -0.92
CA LEU A 239 14.30 22.93 -2.07
C LEU A 239 14.05 21.54 -2.65
N ALA A 240 13.97 21.44 -3.98
CA ALA A 240 13.78 20.18 -4.67
C ALA A 240 14.76 20.02 -5.83
N LEU A 241 15.37 18.85 -5.94
CA LEU A 241 16.15 18.45 -7.11
C LEU A 241 15.22 17.67 -8.04
N ILE A 242 15.11 18.14 -9.28
CA ILE A 242 14.19 17.65 -10.29
C ILE A 242 14.95 16.91 -11.37
N ASP A 243 14.45 15.76 -11.75
CA ASP A 243 14.88 15.03 -12.95
C ASP A 243 13.68 14.32 -13.58
N ASN A 244 13.63 14.30 -14.92
CA ASN A 244 12.54 13.68 -15.68
C ASN A 244 11.15 14.15 -15.21
N GLY A 245 11.01 15.43 -14.87
CA GLY A 245 9.76 16.07 -14.42
C GLY A 245 9.29 15.66 -13.03
N ARG A 246 10.16 15.03 -12.21
CA ARG A 246 9.85 14.58 -10.85
C ARG A 246 10.93 15.01 -9.86
N ALA A 247 10.50 15.37 -8.66
CA ALA A 247 11.44 15.56 -7.55
C ALA A 247 11.98 14.21 -7.07
N HIS A 248 13.29 14.05 -7.11
CA HIS A 248 13.98 12.86 -6.58
C HIS A 248 14.63 13.09 -5.22
N HIS A 249 14.91 14.38 -4.89
CA HIS A 249 15.29 14.79 -3.53
C HIS A 249 14.58 16.10 -3.17
N VAL A 250 13.90 16.10 -2.05
CA VAL A 250 13.21 17.27 -1.48
C VAL A 250 13.75 17.52 -0.08
N TYR A 251 14.17 18.78 0.16
CA TYR A 251 14.84 19.20 1.38
C TYR A 251 14.08 20.33 2.07
N HIS A 252 14.15 20.34 3.39
CA HIS A 252 13.83 21.51 4.20
C HIS A 252 14.88 22.59 3.96
N ALA A 253 14.45 23.83 3.78
CA ALA A 253 15.33 24.97 3.58
C ALA A 253 14.80 26.23 4.29
N SER A 254 15.66 27.29 4.32
CA SER A 254 15.34 28.62 4.83
C SER A 254 16.00 29.69 3.95
N SER A 255 15.21 30.61 3.43
CA SER A 255 15.64 31.67 2.50
C SER A 255 15.94 32.98 3.23
N GLY A 256 16.23 34.04 2.44
CA GLY A 256 16.42 35.40 2.93
C GLY A 256 15.21 35.95 3.69
N LYS A 257 15.48 36.67 4.79
CA LYS A 257 14.49 37.42 5.59
C LYS A 257 13.96 38.63 4.80
N ALA A 258 12.92 39.27 5.27
CA ALA A 258 12.25 40.38 4.59
C ALA A 258 13.20 41.55 4.25
N SER A 259 14.18 41.87 5.14
CA SER A 259 15.15 42.93 4.94
C SER A 259 16.28 42.58 3.95
N THR A 260 16.49 41.28 3.68
CA THR A 260 17.48 40.78 2.74
C THR A 260 16.91 39.59 1.96
N PRO A 261 15.95 39.85 1.05
CA PRO A 261 15.15 38.82 0.41
C PRO A 261 15.98 37.99 -0.57
N THR A 262 15.60 36.73 -0.75
CA THR A 262 16.11 35.90 -1.84
C THR A 262 15.49 36.38 -3.15
N VAL A 263 16.29 36.46 -4.20
CA VAL A 263 15.85 36.82 -5.55
C VAL A 263 14.97 35.75 -6.16
N PHE A 264 13.98 36.16 -6.96
CA PHE A 264 13.10 35.27 -7.72
C PHE A 264 13.47 35.27 -9.20
N GLY A 265 13.34 34.15 -9.86
CA GLY A 265 13.64 33.99 -11.28
C GLY A 265 14.21 32.64 -11.64
N GLY A 266 14.64 32.52 -12.90
CA GLY A 266 15.42 31.40 -13.40
C GLY A 266 16.89 31.82 -13.52
N PHE A 267 17.78 31.03 -12.98
CA PHE A 267 19.22 31.26 -12.93
C PHE A 267 19.96 29.97 -13.29
N GLU A 268 21.31 30.08 -13.41
CA GLU A 268 22.19 28.93 -13.59
C GLU A 268 23.29 28.94 -12.53
N PHE A 269 23.69 27.76 -12.07
CA PHE A 269 24.79 27.64 -11.14
C PHE A 269 26.11 27.98 -11.89
N TYR A 270 26.80 28.97 -11.43
CA TYR A 270 28.04 29.45 -12.11
C TYR A 270 29.31 29.20 -11.31
N ARG A 271 29.21 28.95 -10.00
CA ARG A 271 30.37 28.69 -9.13
C ARG A 271 30.00 27.73 -8.00
N LYS A 272 30.88 26.82 -7.67
CA LYS A 272 30.85 25.98 -6.48
C LYS A 272 32.04 26.33 -5.58
N GLU A 273 31.76 26.35 -4.27
CA GLU A 273 32.78 26.58 -3.24
C GLU A 273 32.70 25.46 -2.21
N PRO A 274 33.63 24.48 -2.29
CA PRO A 274 33.63 23.33 -1.38
C PRO A 274 34.13 23.72 0.01
N GLY A 275 33.81 22.90 1.00
CA GLY A 275 34.23 23.12 2.38
C GLY A 275 33.40 24.16 3.10
N THR A 276 33.96 24.82 4.09
CA THR A 276 33.32 25.86 4.89
C THR A 276 34.06 27.15 4.69
N ASN A 277 33.40 28.22 4.24
CA ASN A 277 34.02 29.52 4.07
C ASN A 277 33.97 30.37 5.37
N SER A 278 34.57 31.57 5.32
CA SER A 278 34.66 32.52 6.46
C SER A 278 33.29 32.97 7.00
N LEU A 279 32.21 32.86 6.20
CA LEU A 279 30.84 33.17 6.57
C LEU A 279 30.11 31.97 7.20
N GLY A 280 30.79 30.84 7.40
CA GLY A 280 30.17 29.59 7.91
C GLY A 280 29.27 28.88 6.93
N MET A 281 29.35 29.22 5.64
CA MET A 281 28.61 28.57 4.57
C MET A 281 29.34 27.28 4.16
N VAL A 282 28.61 26.17 4.12
CA VAL A 282 29.16 24.84 3.82
C VAL A 282 28.69 24.37 2.44
N GLN A 283 29.65 23.99 1.55
CA GLN A 283 29.36 23.47 0.20
C GLN A 283 28.45 24.44 -0.57
N SER A 284 28.97 25.65 -0.86
CA SER A 284 28.17 26.72 -1.47
C SER A 284 28.07 26.55 -2.98
N ASN A 285 26.83 26.58 -3.50
CA ASN A 285 26.52 26.53 -4.93
C ASN A 285 25.87 27.86 -5.33
N TYR A 286 26.63 28.75 -5.96
CA TYR A 286 26.21 30.10 -6.32
C TYR A 286 25.45 30.10 -7.64
N PHE A 287 24.35 30.84 -7.70
CA PHE A 287 23.47 30.90 -8.87
C PHE A 287 23.22 32.32 -9.40
N ILE A 288 23.43 33.36 -8.59
CA ILE A 288 23.48 34.77 -9.04
C ILE A 288 24.18 35.64 -8.01
N GLY A 289 25.13 36.50 -8.41
CA GLY A 289 25.85 37.37 -7.49
C GLY A 289 26.40 36.62 -6.29
N GLY A 290 26.09 37.10 -5.07
CA GLY A 290 26.47 36.42 -3.82
C GLY A 290 25.42 35.39 -3.33
N TYR A 291 24.35 35.09 -4.08
CA TYR A 291 23.33 34.15 -3.65
C TYR A 291 23.71 32.70 -3.96
N ALA A 292 23.61 31.87 -2.95
CA ALA A 292 23.97 30.45 -3.04
C ALA A 292 22.96 29.56 -2.32
N ILE A 293 22.94 28.27 -2.70
CA ILE A 293 22.47 27.19 -1.85
C ILE A 293 23.66 26.70 -1.04
N HIS A 294 23.55 26.66 0.28
CA HIS A 294 24.65 26.22 1.14
C HIS A 294 24.15 25.60 2.44
N GLY A 295 24.97 24.75 3.06
CA GLY A 295 24.76 24.27 4.41
C GLY A 295 24.95 25.37 5.44
N TYR A 296 24.12 25.38 6.49
CA TYR A 296 24.28 26.31 7.60
C TYR A 296 23.85 25.67 8.91
N HIS A 297 24.45 26.13 10.03
CA HIS A 297 24.15 25.59 11.34
C HIS A 297 22.69 25.86 11.79
N SER A 298 22.12 26.99 11.35
CA SER A 298 20.74 27.38 11.67
C SER A 298 19.87 27.45 10.41
N VAL A 299 18.91 26.57 10.32
CA VAL A 299 17.93 26.47 9.24
C VAL A 299 16.52 26.43 9.84
N PRO A 300 15.96 27.59 10.23
CA PRO A 300 14.62 27.65 10.81
C PRO A 300 13.54 27.36 9.77
N ASN A 301 12.31 27.26 10.23
CA ASN A 301 11.16 26.93 9.38
C ASN A 301 10.59 28.14 8.60
N TYR A 302 11.23 29.27 8.67
CA TYR A 302 10.86 30.56 8.10
C TYR A 302 12.08 31.21 7.41
N PRO A 303 11.90 32.25 6.57
CA PRO A 303 12.98 33.03 5.97
C PRO A 303 13.84 33.71 7.05
N ALA A 304 15.17 33.47 7.05
CA ALA A 304 16.07 33.95 8.11
C ALA A 304 17.48 34.29 7.64
N SER A 305 17.83 34.03 6.36
CA SER A 305 19.16 34.28 5.83
C SER A 305 19.32 35.75 5.37
N HIS A 306 20.50 36.09 4.87
CA HIS A 306 20.80 37.36 4.18
C HIS A 306 20.62 37.24 2.64
N GLY A 307 19.75 36.34 2.19
CA GLY A 307 19.41 36.15 0.78
C GLY A 307 19.67 34.75 0.25
N CYS A 308 20.69 34.08 0.72
CA CYS A 308 20.99 32.68 0.35
C CYS A 308 19.90 31.70 0.76
N ILE A 309 19.88 30.55 0.12
CA ILE A 309 19.02 29.41 0.47
C ILE A 309 19.84 28.48 1.38
N ARG A 310 19.53 28.52 2.68
CA ARG A 310 20.15 27.66 3.69
C ARG A 310 19.51 26.28 3.68
N VAL A 311 20.33 25.25 3.76
CA VAL A 311 19.94 23.86 4.00
C VAL A 311 20.72 23.32 5.19
N PRO A 312 20.24 22.29 5.91
CA PRO A 312 21.02 21.65 6.97
C PRO A 312 22.35 21.11 6.44
N VAL A 313 23.44 21.33 7.18
CA VAL A 313 24.80 20.96 6.76
C VAL A 313 24.91 19.53 6.20
N PRO A 314 24.34 18.46 6.84
CA PRO A 314 24.42 17.12 6.26
C PRO A 314 23.72 16.96 4.90
N ASN A 315 22.80 17.86 4.56
CA ASN A 315 22.13 17.85 3.25
C ASN A 315 22.94 18.62 2.19
N ALA A 316 23.75 19.62 2.58
CA ALA A 316 24.54 20.42 1.65
C ALA A 316 25.52 19.55 0.84
N TYR A 317 26.19 18.60 1.46
CA TYR A 317 27.09 17.67 0.76
C TYR A 317 26.36 16.83 -0.30
N GLN A 318 25.16 16.36 0.02
CA GLN A 318 24.35 15.60 -0.95
C GLN A 318 23.84 16.49 -2.08
N ILE A 319 23.47 17.73 -1.79
CA ILE A 319 22.99 18.70 -2.79
C ILE A 319 24.14 19.09 -3.70
N ASP A 320 25.28 19.44 -3.13
CA ASP A 320 26.47 19.82 -3.87
C ASP A 320 26.92 18.72 -4.85
N SER A 321 26.93 17.46 -4.44
CA SER A 321 27.29 16.32 -5.29
C SER A 321 26.34 16.10 -6.49
N GLN A 322 25.18 16.76 -6.52
CA GLN A 322 24.17 16.60 -7.56
C GLN A 322 23.94 17.87 -8.40
N ILE A 323 24.51 18.99 -8.00
CA ILE A 323 24.47 20.25 -8.75
C ILE A 323 25.69 20.31 -9.66
N GLU A 324 25.49 20.72 -10.91
CA GLU A 324 26.51 20.94 -11.91
C GLU A 324 26.54 22.43 -12.32
N ILE A 325 27.73 22.94 -12.72
CA ILE A 325 27.84 24.28 -13.30
C ILE A 325 27.03 24.33 -14.60
N GLY A 326 26.30 25.41 -14.83
CA GLY A 326 25.33 25.55 -15.94
C GLY A 326 23.94 24.92 -15.69
N GLN A 327 23.77 24.12 -14.61
CA GLN A 327 22.47 23.60 -14.29
C GLN A 327 21.50 24.70 -13.83
N LYS A 328 20.24 24.63 -14.28
CA LYS A 328 19.23 25.63 -13.94
C LYS A 328 18.71 25.51 -12.51
N ILE A 329 18.40 26.66 -11.93
CA ILE A 329 17.61 26.79 -10.71
C ILE A 329 16.47 27.76 -10.94
N PHE A 330 15.27 27.40 -10.47
CA PHE A 330 14.10 28.28 -10.44
C PHE A 330 13.74 28.60 -9.00
N VAL A 331 13.68 29.90 -8.68
CA VAL A 331 13.26 30.42 -7.38
C VAL A 331 11.92 31.12 -7.56
N TYR A 332 10.88 30.68 -6.86
CA TYR A 332 9.52 31.17 -7.05
C TYR A 332 8.69 31.14 -5.74
N ARG A 333 7.54 31.83 -5.78
CA ARG A 333 6.49 31.79 -4.74
C ARG A 333 5.37 30.83 -5.09
#